data_f5fc1c12b02fc53c63980d5dd5a1f7ff
#
_entry.id   f5fc1c12b02fc53c63980d5dd5a1f7ff
#
_cell.length_a   1.000
_cell.length_b   1.000
_cell.length_c   1.000
_cell.angle_alpha   90.00
_cell.angle_beta   90.00
_cell.angle_gamma   90.00
#
_symmetry.space_group_name_H-M   'P 1'
#
loop_
_entity.id
_entity.type
_entity.pdbx_description
1 polymer ?
#
loop_
_entity_poly.entity_id
_entity_poly.type
_entity_poly.pdbx_seq_one_letter_code
_entity_poly.pdbx_strand_id
1 'polypeptide(L)'
;TSAEQRARLAIAPEFRHSDFVWTTAEGDLNGDGVPDLALLLTRHKGEGQREERLLVLTGRADGSYQVLSTSGEFCHPSKFYNLEIKNNSLFVQAVFYADAARFSGFTLQFRYNAKIKDLEHIGEQQDDEDYSSNASYRVSLNYLTNATIHSRRVGKKYKEVRGRITDAPGVLPLNGFVCEGYGMTSSTVYLDESFKVHKKGGTPP
;
A
#
# COMPACT_ATOMS: atom_id res chain seq x y z
N THR A 1 -13.00 24.46 -10.63
CA THR A 1 -12.91 23.05 -10.99
C THR A 1 -12.27 22.31 -9.83
N SER A 2 -12.87 21.23 -9.33
CA SER A 2 -12.28 20.43 -8.25
C SER A 2 -10.98 19.75 -8.74
N ALA A 3 -10.08 19.34 -7.81
CA ALA A 3 -8.87 18.59 -8.14
C ALA A 3 -9.22 17.32 -8.96
N GLU A 4 -10.29 16.62 -8.59
CA GLU A 4 -10.78 15.47 -9.32
C GLU A 4 -11.18 15.80 -10.77
N GLN A 5 -11.84 16.93 -11.01
CA GLN A 5 -12.23 17.32 -12.38
C GLN A 5 -10.99 17.65 -13.24
N ARG A 6 -9.96 18.33 -12.65
CA ARG A 6 -8.70 18.60 -13.35
C ARG A 6 -7.95 17.30 -13.64
N ALA A 7 -7.94 16.37 -12.69
CA ALA A 7 -7.34 15.06 -12.87
C ALA A 7 -7.99 14.26 -14.01
N ARG A 8 -9.32 14.25 -14.08
CA ARG A 8 -10.06 13.57 -15.17
C ARG A 8 -9.67 14.07 -16.57
N LEU A 9 -9.26 15.33 -16.70
CA LEU A 9 -8.77 15.88 -17.96
C LEU A 9 -7.35 15.43 -18.30
N ALA A 10 -6.54 15.10 -17.30
CA ALA A 10 -5.16 14.62 -17.48
C ALA A 10 -5.07 13.11 -17.74
N ILE A 11 -6.13 12.37 -17.42
CA ILE A 11 -6.19 10.91 -17.56
C ILE A 11 -6.36 10.51 -19.03
N ALA A 12 -5.70 9.42 -19.44
CA ALA A 12 -5.87 8.85 -20.77
C ALA A 12 -7.35 8.54 -21.07
N PRO A 13 -7.78 8.61 -22.35
CA PRO A 13 -9.19 8.47 -22.73
C PRO A 13 -9.86 7.18 -22.23
N GLU A 14 -9.11 6.08 -22.14
CA GLU A 14 -9.59 4.79 -21.64
C GLU A 14 -10.01 4.84 -20.17
N PHE A 15 -9.46 5.77 -19.38
CA PHE A 15 -9.81 5.98 -17.98
C PHE A 15 -10.84 7.10 -17.78
N ARG A 16 -11.04 7.98 -18.76
CA ARG A 16 -12.01 9.09 -18.64
C ARG A 16 -13.45 8.61 -18.48
N HIS A 17 -13.74 7.42 -18.99
CA HIS A 17 -15.01 6.73 -18.87
C HIS A 17 -15.04 5.70 -17.74
N SER A 18 -14.01 5.68 -16.89
CA SER A 18 -14.02 4.84 -15.69
C SER A 18 -15.15 5.31 -14.80
N ASP A 19 -16.07 4.42 -14.53
CA ASP A 19 -17.31 4.74 -13.86
C ASP A 19 -17.09 5.19 -12.41
N PHE A 20 -15.83 5.03 -11.87
CA PHE A 20 -15.61 5.23 -10.46
C PHE A 20 -14.19 5.68 -10.09
N VAL A 21 -14.09 6.78 -9.36
CA VAL A 21 -12.93 7.10 -8.52
C VAL A 21 -13.27 6.70 -7.10
N TRP A 22 -12.60 5.69 -6.56
CA TRP A 22 -12.89 5.20 -5.21
C TRP A 22 -12.41 6.15 -4.13
N THR A 23 -11.18 6.62 -4.26
CA THR A 23 -10.55 7.49 -3.28
C THR A 23 -9.44 8.30 -3.93
N THR A 24 -9.17 9.43 -3.35
CA THR A 24 -8.11 10.36 -3.77
C THR A 24 -7.31 10.83 -2.57
N ALA A 25 -6.03 11.16 -2.80
CA ALA A 25 -5.20 11.87 -1.85
C ALA A 25 -4.44 12.98 -2.56
N GLU A 26 -4.31 14.12 -1.91
CA GLU A 26 -3.59 15.28 -2.41
C GLU A 26 -2.43 15.62 -1.46
N GLY A 27 -1.25 15.94 -2.00
CA GLY A 27 -0.07 16.31 -1.24
C GLY A 27 1.18 16.33 -2.11
N ASP A 28 2.26 16.90 -1.61
CA ASP A 28 3.53 17.00 -2.33
C ASP A 28 4.32 15.67 -2.20
N LEU A 29 4.44 14.94 -3.30
CA LEU A 29 5.19 13.67 -3.38
C LEU A 29 6.63 13.87 -3.83
N ASN A 30 6.86 14.83 -4.72
CA ASN A 30 8.14 15.02 -5.38
C ASN A 30 9.01 16.09 -4.71
N GLY A 31 8.48 16.85 -3.75
CA GLY A 31 9.19 17.87 -3.00
C GLY A 31 9.31 19.22 -3.72
N ASP A 32 8.47 19.49 -4.74
CA ASP A 32 8.50 20.75 -5.50
C ASP A 32 7.58 21.84 -4.92
N GLY A 33 6.82 21.52 -3.88
CA GLY A 33 5.91 22.44 -3.20
C GLY A 33 4.56 22.59 -3.90
N VAL A 34 4.31 21.88 -5.00
CA VAL A 34 3.02 21.83 -5.68
C VAL A 34 2.30 20.53 -5.31
N PRO A 35 1.02 20.61 -4.92
CA PRO A 35 0.30 19.39 -4.57
C PRO A 35 0.14 18.44 -5.77
N ASP A 36 0.57 17.21 -5.58
CA ASP A 36 0.34 16.07 -6.47
C ASP A 36 -0.98 15.39 -6.10
N LEU A 37 -1.47 14.49 -6.94
CA LEU A 37 -2.74 13.80 -6.74
C LEU A 37 -2.57 12.30 -6.99
N ALA A 38 -2.96 11.48 -6.04
CA ALA A 38 -3.11 10.05 -6.20
C ALA A 38 -4.59 9.67 -6.29
N LEU A 39 -4.93 8.75 -7.19
CA LEU A 39 -6.29 8.26 -7.41
C LEU A 39 -6.29 6.74 -7.50
N LEU A 40 -7.24 6.10 -6.85
CA LEU A 40 -7.56 4.72 -7.12
C LEU A 40 -8.76 4.68 -8.08
N LEU A 41 -8.51 4.16 -9.26
CA LEU A 41 -9.50 4.05 -10.34
C LEU A 41 -10.02 2.63 -10.41
N THR A 42 -11.34 2.49 -10.57
CA THR A 42 -11.98 1.22 -10.84
C THR A 42 -12.68 1.28 -12.17
N ARG A 43 -12.41 0.30 -13.01
CA ARG A 43 -13.07 0.07 -14.29
C ARG A 43 -13.86 -1.23 -14.23
N HIS A 44 -15.12 -1.18 -14.60
CA HIS A 44 -15.93 -2.38 -14.79
C HIS A 44 -15.65 -3.01 -16.17
N LYS A 45 -15.22 -4.27 -16.19
CA LYS A 45 -14.95 -5.04 -17.43
C LYS A 45 -16.16 -5.87 -17.89
N GLY A 46 -17.34 -5.72 -17.27
CA GLY A 46 -18.55 -6.54 -17.49
C GLY A 46 -18.63 -7.73 -16.52
N GLU A 47 -19.82 -8.34 -16.40
CA GLU A 47 -20.09 -9.56 -15.59
C GLU A 47 -19.48 -9.58 -14.17
N GLY A 48 -19.45 -8.43 -13.50
CA GLY A 48 -18.91 -8.33 -12.13
C GLY A 48 -17.38 -8.26 -12.03
N GLN A 49 -16.66 -8.29 -13.13
CA GLN A 49 -15.22 -8.12 -13.14
C GLN A 49 -14.84 -6.64 -12.98
N ARG A 50 -13.87 -6.39 -12.13
CA ARG A 50 -13.32 -5.05 -11.89
C ARG A 50 -11.82 -5.06 -12.17
N GLU A 51 -11.33 -3.98 -12.74
CA GLU A 51 -9.91 -3.68 -12.83
C GLU A 51 -9.66 -2.43 -12.00
N GLU A 52 -8.69 -2.51 -11.11
CA GLU A 52 -8.30 -1.38 -10.28
C GLU A 52 -6.87 -0.98 -10.60
N ARG A 53 -6.65 0.33 -10.67
CA ARG A 53 -5.33 0.91 -10.90
C ARG A 53 -5.10 2.11 -10.01
N LEU A 54 -3.90 2.19 -9.50
CA LEU A 54 -3.40 3.38 -8.82
C LEU A 54 -2.78 4.31 -9.87
N LEU A 55 -3.33 5.52 -9.98
CA LEU A 55 -2.82 6.57 -10.85
C LEU A 55 -2.28 7.69 -10.00
N VAL A 56 -1.08 8.16 -10.33
CA VAL A 56 -0.46 9.31 -9.68
C VAL A 56 -0.18 10.40 -10.72
N LEU A 57 -0.56 11.61 -10.37
CA LEU A 57 -0.44 12.80 -11.20
C LEU A 57 0.43 13.82 -10.46
N THR A 58 1.41 14.41 -11.16
CA THR A 58 2.11 15.59 -10.64
C THR A 58 1.32 16.84 -10.91
N GLY A 59 1.22 17.69 -9.88
CA GLY A 59 0.69 19.05 -10.01
C GLY A 59 1.66 19.99 -10.71
N ARG A 60 1.11 21.03 -11.32
CA ARG A 60 1.86 22.11 -11.94
C ARG A 60 1.44 23.45 -11.38
N ALA A 61 2.32 24.43 -11.43
CA ALA A 61 2.06 25.78 -10.92
C ALA A 61 0.86 26.48 -11.57
N ASP A 62 0.48 26.09 -12.79
CA ASP A 62 -0.72 26.56 -13.47
C ASP A 62 -2.03 25.87 -13.03
N GLY A 63 -1.93 24.95 -12.06
CA GLY A 63 -3.03 24.16 -11.53
C GLY A 63 -3.45 23.00 -12.42
N SER A 64 -2.71 22.68 -13.47
CA SER A 64 -2.90 21.48 -14.28
C SER A 64 -2.21 20.28 -13.65
N TYR A 65 -2.56 19.09 -14.13
CA TYR A 65 -1.92 17.83 -13.73
C TYR A 65 -1.31 17.10 -14.93
N GLN A 66 -0.24 16.38 -14.67
CA GLN A 66 0.38 15.47 -15.64
C GLN A 66 0.51 14.08 -15.02
N VAL A 67 0.26 13.03 -15.81
CA VAL A 67 0.49 11.65 -15.36
C VAL A 67 1.96 11.46 -15.01
N LEU A 68 2.20 11.09 -13.76
CA LEU A 68 3.52 10.67 -13.28
C LEU A 68 3.70 9.18 -13.47
N SER A 69 2.75 8.39 -12.97
CA SER A 69 2.85 6.94 -12.97
C SER A 69 1.48 6.28 -12.90
N THR A 70 1.40 5.05 -13.43
CA THR A 70 0.19 4.22 -13.35
C THR A 70 0.61 2.81 -13.01
N SER A 71 -0.01 2.20 -11.99
CA SER A 71 0.21 0.80 -11.66
C SER A 71 -0.34 -0.12 -12.77
N GLY A 72 0.10 -1.38 -12.79
CA GLY A 72 -0.65 -2.46 -13.40
C GLY A 72 -1.99 -2.68 -12.69
N GLU A 73 -2.61 -3.83 -12.91
CA GLU A 73 -3.81 -4.20 -12.17
C GLU A 73 -3.47 -4.26 -10.68
N PHE A 74 -4.11 -3.38 -9.91
CA PHE A 74 -3.83 -3.25 -8.49
C PHE A 74 -4.59 -4.31 -7.71
N CYS A 75 -4.21 -4.54 -6.44
CA CYS A 75 -4.79 -5.57 -5.60
C CYS A 75 -6.32 -5.62 -5.67
N HIS A 76 -6.88 -6.82 -5.74
CA HIS A 76 -8.33 -7.02 -5.62
C HIS A 76 -8.76 -6.79 -4.17
N PRO A 77 -9.44 -5.70 -3.88
CA PRO A 77 -9.83 -5.38 -2.53
C PRO A 77 -11.06 -6.17 -2.13
N SER A 78 -11.13 -6.47 -0.89
CA SER A 78 -12.35 -6.97 -0.34
C SER A 78 -13.38 -5.87 -0.11
N LYS A 79 -13.00 -4.66 0.38
CA LYS A 79 -14.03 -3.69 0.77
C LYS A 79 -13.73 -2.20 0.58
N PHE A 80 -12.56 -1.68 0.93
CA PHE A 80 -12.26 -0.27 0.70
C PHE A 80 -10.76 0.01 0.70
N TYR A 81 -10.39 1.13 0.05
CA TYR A 81 -9.05 1.68 0.08
C TYR A 81 -9.09 3.07 0.70
N ASN A 82 -8.04 3.42 1.39
CA ASN A 82 -7.74 4.79 1.75
C ASN A 82 -6.39 5.16 1.17
N LEU A 83 -6.29 6.36 0.60
CA LEU A 83 -5.05 6.94 0.14
C LEU A 83 -4.66 8.09 1.07
N GLU A 84 -3.38 8.19 1.38
CA GLU A 84 -2.83 9.29 2.17
C GLU A 84 -1.47 9.68 1.58
N ILE A 85 -1.26 10.98 1.35
CA ILE A 85 0.05 11.53 1.00
C ILE A 85 0.57 12.31 2.20
N LYS A 86 1.71 11.87 2.74
CA LYS A 86 2.43 12.57 3.80
C LYS A 86 3.92 12.28 3.77
N ASN A 87 4.74 13.25 4.16
CA ASN A 87 6.19 13.11 4.22
C ASN A 87 6.78 12.58 2.89
N ASN A 88 6.32 13.13 1.75
CA ASN A 88 6.75 12.74 0.39
C ASN A 88 6.55 11.24 0.11
N SER A 89 5.56 10.64 0.73
CA SER A 89 5.21 9.23 0.53
C SER A 89 3.71 9.08 0.33
N LEU A 90 3.33 8.18 -0.56
CA LEU A 90 1.97 7.74 -0.77
C LEU A 90 1.74 6.44 0.02
N PHE A 91 0.73 6.43 0.86
CA PHE A 91 0.25 5.27 1.59
C PHE A 91 -1.06 4.81 0.96
N VAL A 92 -1.12 3.52 0.64
CA VAL A 92 -2.30 2.86 0.10
C VAL A 92 -2.77 1.83 1.10
N GLN A 93 -3.94 2.04 1.67
CA GLN A 93 -4.52 1.14 2.66
C GLN A 93 -5.65 0.33 2.04
N ALA A 94 -5.61 -0.97 2.25
CA ALA A 94 -6.67 -1.88 1.83
C ALA A 94 -7.07 -2.81 2.97
N VAL A 95 -8.33 -3.21 2.96
CA VAL A 95 -8.91 -4.10 3.95
C VAL A 95 -9.31 -5.39 3.25
N PHE A 96 -8.76 -6.52 3.68
CA PHE A 96 -9.16 -7.83 3.20
C PHE A 96 -10.43 -8.31 3.86
N TYR A 97 -10.50 -8.10 5.17
CA TYR A 97 -11.59 -8.55 5.99
C TYR A 97 -11.84 -7.58 7.14
N ALA A 98 -13.09 -7.24 7.36
CA ALA A 98 -13.52 -6.49 8.54
C ALA A 98 -14.94 -6.87 8.91
N ASP A 99 -15.14 -7.29 10.17
CA ASP A 99 -16.44 -7.49 10.79
C ASP A 99 -16.41 -6.98 12.23
N ALA A 100 -17.44 -7.30 13.02
CA ALA A 100 -17.53 -6.87 14.41
C ALA A 100 -16.45 -7.49 15.33
N ALA A 101 -15.84 -8.60 14.93
CA ALA A 101 -14.87 -9.34 15.74
C ALA A 101 -13.43 -9.22 15.23
N ARG A 102 -13.23 -9.03 13.93
CA ARG A 102 -11.90 -9.12 13.30
C ARG A 102 -11.68 -8.06 12.23
N PHE A 103 -10.43 -7.67 12.10
CA PHE A 103 -9.91 -6.83 11.03
C PHE A 103 -8.64 -7.47 10.46
N SER A 104 -8.51 -7.47 9.14
CA SER A 104 -7.26 -7.79 8.45
C SER A 104 -7.09 -6.82 7.28
N GLY A 105 -5.95 -6.16 7.25
CA GLY A 105 -5.66 -5.17 6.23
C GLY A 105 -4.17 -5.02 5.99
N PHE A 106 -3.83 -4.24 4.99
CA PHE A 106 -2.45 -3.87 4.69
C PHE A 106 -2.33 -2.42 4.27
N THR A 107 -1.12 -1.90 4.42
CA THR A 107 -0.71 -0.59 3.94
C THR A 107 0.53 -0.73 3.09
N LEU A 108 0.48 -0.28 1.84
CA LEU A 108 1.65 -0.14 0.99
C LEU A 108 2.21 1.27 1.12
N GLN A 109 3.52 1.39 1.08
CA GLN A 109 4.21 2.67 1.07
C GLN A 109 5.01 2.84 -0.21
N PHE A 110 4.70 3.91 -0.94
CA PHE A 110 5.45 4.34 -2.11
C PHE A 110 6.13 5.66 -1.82
N ARG A 111 7.33 5.87 -2.40
CA ARG A 111 8.09 7.13 -2.31
C ARG A 111 8.60 7.53 -3.68
N TYR A 112 8.55 8.83 -3.97
CA TYR A 112 9.11 9.36 -5.20
C TYR A 112 10.62 9.19 -5.25
N ASN A 113 11.12 8.69 -6.39
CA ASN A 113 12.54 8.59 -6.71
C ASN A 113 12.85 9.47 -7.94
N ALA A 114 13.54 10.57 -7.70
CA ALA A 114 13.88 11.54 -8.74
C ALA A 114 14.80 10.96 -9.85
N LYS A 115 15.55 9.88 -9.58
CA LYS A 115 16.43 9.26 -10.58
C LYS A 115 15.66 8.55 -11.67
N ILE A 116 14.58 7.84 -11.31
CA ILE A 116 13.72 7.12 -12.25
C ILE A 116 12.48 7.93 -12.63
N LYS A 117 12.23 9.06 -11.94
CA LYS A 117 11.04 9.92 -12.09
C LYS A 117 9.74 9.13 -11.92
N ASP A 118 9.70 8.27 -10.92
CA ASP A 118 8.57 7.41 -10.59
C ASP A 118 8.49 7.22 -9.06
N LEU A 119 7.40 6.64 -8.60
CA LEU A 119 7.25 6.16 -7.23
C LEU A 119 7.81 4.76 -7.12
N GLU A 120 8.48 4.47 -6.01
CA GLU A 120 9.00 3.15 -5.67
C GLU A 120 8.25 2.58 -4.48
N HIS A 121 7.84 1.32 -4.56
CA HIS A 121 7.32 0.56 -3.43
C HIS A 121 8.46 0.26 -2.46
N ILE A 122 8.48 0.96 -1.34
CA ILE A 122 9.58 0.93 -0.38
C ILE A 122 9.27 0.15 0.91
N GLY A 123 8.02 -0.24 1.11
CA GLY A 123 7.63 -0.99 2.27
C GLY A 123 6.15 -1.28 2.35
N GLU A 124 5.81 -2.16 3.27
CA GLU A 124 4.42 -2.53 3.54
C GLU A 124 4.22 -2.86 5.01
N GLN A 125 2.98 -2.80 5.44
CA GLN A 125 2.55 -3.22 6.76
C GLN A 125 1.28 -4.05 6.64
N GLN A 126 1.24 -5.19 7.30
CA GLN A 126 0.04 -5.98 7.49
C GLN A 126 -0.42 -5.86 8.94
N ASP A 127 -1.71 -5.68 9.13
CA ASP A 127 -2.36 -5.59 10.42
C ASP A 127 -3.47 -6.63 10.51
N ASP A 128 -3.43 -7.46 11.54
CA ASP A 128 -4.49 -8.40 11.90
C ASP A 128 -4.93 -8.10 13.34
N GLU A 129 -6.22 -7.89 13.54
CA GLU A 129 -6.81 -7.57 14.84
C GLU A 129 -7.98 -8.51 15.14
N ASP A 130 -8.00 -9.02 16.34
CA ASP A 130 -9.13 -9.78 16.91
C ASP A 130 -9.67 -8.99 18.12
N TYR A 131 -10.78 -8.32 17.91
CA TYR A 131 -11.40 -7.48 18.93
C TYR A 131 -12.01 -8.32 20.08
N SER A 132 -12.41 -9.56 19.79
CA SER A 132 -13.01 -10.45 20.79
C SER A 132 -12.00 -10.91 21.85
N SER A 133 -10.76 -11.13 21.46
CA SER A 133 -9.65 -11.50 22.34
C SER A 133 -8.75 -10.33 22.72
N ASN A 134 -9.04 -9.11 22.22
CA ASN A 134 -8.18 -7.94 22.35
C ASN A 134 -6.72 -8.26 21.92
N ALA A 135 -6.60 -8.97 20.78
CA ALA A 135 -5.33 -9.36 20.19
C ALA A 135 -5.08 -8.63 18.90
N SER A 136 -3.82 -8.26 18.66
CA SER A 136 -3.36 -7.74 17.38
C SER A 136 -2.00 -8.32 17.01
N TYR A 137 -1.81 -8.51 15.72
CA TYR A 137 -0.54 -8.89 15.11
C TYR A 137 -0.23 -7.93 13.98
N ARG A 138 1.01 -7.46 13.93
CA ARG A 138 1.48 -6.55 12.87
C ARG A 138 2.81 -7.03 12.35
N VAL A 139 2.94 -7.01 11.03
CA VAL A 139 4.21 -7.16 10.31
C VAL A 139 4.47 -5.89 9.54
N SER A 140 5.65 -5.31 9.70
CA SER A 140 6.11 -4.17 8.92
C SER A 140 7.39 -4.53 8.20
N LEU A 141 7.44 -4.27 6.90
CA LEU A 141 8.55 -4.56 5.99
C LEU A 141 9.09 -3.26 5.43
N ASN A 142 10.42 -3.13 5.41
CA ASN A 142 11.12 -2.01 4.80
C ASN A 142 12.11 -2.54 3.76
N TYR A 143 11.79 -2.38 2.49
CA TYR A 143 12.58 -2.90 1.37
C TYR A 143 13.87 -2.11 1.11
N LEU A 144 13.94 -0.84 1.55
CA LEU A 144 15.18 -0.05 1.42
C LEU A 144 16.28 -0.57 2.35
N THR A 145 15.91 -1.11 3.51
CA THR A 145 16.85 -1.58 4.54
C THR A 145 16.83 -3.07 4.74
N ASN A 146 15.97 -3.80 4.02
CA ASN A 146 15.69 -5.21 4.22
C ASN A 146 15.31 -5.55 5.67
N ALA A 147 14.68 -4.62 6.37
CA ALA A 147 14.29 -4.77 7.76
C ALA A 147 12.84 -5.25 7.87
N THR A 148 12.58 -6.09 8.87
CA THR A 148 11.22 -6.47 9.26
C THR A 148 11.02 -6.26 10.75
N ILE A 149 9.79 -5.89 11.12
CA ILE A 149 9.35 -5.77 12.50
C ILE A 149 8.07 -6.59 12.64
N HIS A 150 8.07 -7.52 13.58
CA HIS A 150 6.88 -8.27 13.97
C HIS A 150 6.49 -7.83 15.37
N SER A 151 5.24 -7.45 15.55
CA SER A 151 4.71 -7.10 16.85
C SER A 151 3.41 -7.86 17.13
N ARG A 152 3.21 -8.22 18.38
CA ARG A 152 2.01 -8.89 18.85
C ARG A 152 1.57 -8.29 20.17
N ARG A 153 0.27 -8.08 20.29
CA ARG A 153 -0.39 -7.67 21.54
C ARG A 153 -1.51 -8.64 21.86
N VAL A 154 -1.68 -8.97 23.13
CA VAL A 154 -2.88 -9.64 23.67
C VAL A 154 -3.18 -8.98 25.02
N GLY A 155 -4.27 -8.25 25.09
CA GLY A 155 -4.59 -7.44 26.26
C GLY A 155 -3.49 -6.43 26.56
N LYS A 156 -2.88 -6.52 27.77
CA LYS A 156 -1.78 -5.65 28.20
C LYS A 156 -0.39 -6.18 27.80
N LYS A 157 -0.28 -7.44 27.38
CA LYS A 157 0.99 -8.03 26.97
C LYS A 157 1.34 -7.60 25.55
N TYR A 158 2.56 -7.11 25.37
CA TYR A 158 3.09 -6.67 24.08
C TYR A 158 4.49 -7.21 23.88
N LYS A 159 4.82 -7.60 22.65
CA LYS A 159 6.17 -7.97 22.24
C LYS A 159 6.43 -7.53 20.80
N GLU A 160 7.64 -7.09 20.56
CA GLU A 160 8.17 -6.75 19.26
C GLU A 160 9.47 -7.51 19.03
N VAL A 161 9.69 -7.97 17.80
CA VAL A 161 10.96 -8.51 17.34
C VAL A 161 11.33 -7.92 16.00
N ARG A 162 12.63 -7.73 15.81
CA ARG A 162 13.21 -7.18 14.57
C ARG A 162 14.02 -8.24 13.87
N GLY A 163 13.91 -8.30 12.56
CA GLY A 163 14.60 -9.25 11.71
C GLY A 163 14.99 -8.64 10.37
N ARG A 164 15.33 -9.52 9.45
CA ARG A 164 15.62 -9.16 8.07
C ARG A 164 14.67 -9.90 7.13
N ILE A 165 14.38 -9.26 6.00
CA ILE A 165 13.66 -9.87 4.88
C ILE A 165 14.66 -10.78 4.16
N THR A 166 14.30 -12.05 3.92
CA THR A 166 15.19 -13.02 3.26
C THR A 166 14.99 -13.10 1.76
N ASP A 167 13.75 -12.86 1.31
CA ASP A 167 13.36 -12.98 -0.09
C ASP A 167 12.67 -11.68 -0.52
N ALA A 168 13.36 -10.54 -0.33
CA ALA A 168 12.82 -9.24 -0.68
C ALA A 168 12.66 -9.14 -2.20
N PRO A 169 11.48 -8.74 -2.70
CA PRO A 169 11.29 -8.48 -4.12
C PRO A 169 12.15 -7.30 -4.63
N GLY A 170 12.83 -6.62 -3.71
CA GLY A 170 13.50 -5.36 -3.98
C GLY A 170 12.52 -4.19 -4.01
N VAL A 171 13.07 -3.03 -4.35
CA VAL A 171 12.28 -1.82 -4.55
C VAL A 171 11.72 -1.85 -5.97
N LEU A 172 10.40 -1.83 -6.11
CA LEU A 172 9.71 -1.92 -7.40
C LEU A 172 9.10 -0.56 -7.78
N PRO A 173 9.25 -0.12 -9.04
CA PRO A 173 8.60 1.09 -9.52
C PRO A 173 7.08 0.92 -9.53
N LEU A 174 6.33 2.01 -9.33
CA LEU A 174 4.87 1.98 -9.41
C LEU A 174 4.42 1.69 -10.85
N ASN A 175 5.15 2.17 -11.83
CA ASN A 175 4.83 1.90 -13.23
C ASN A 175 4.86 0.39 -13.51
N GLY A 176 3.67 -0.16 -13.79
CA GLY A 176 3.49 -1.60 -13.97
C GLY A 176 3.47 -2.41 -12.67
N PHE A 177 3.50 -1.78 -11.50
CA PHE A 177 3.36 -2.50 -10.23
C PHE A 177 2.04 -3.27 -10.20
N VAL A 178 2.15 -4.57 -9.96
CA VAL A 178 1.02 -5.47 -9.81
C VAL A 178 1.04 -6.02 -8.40
N CYS A 179 -0.09 -5.91 -7.74
CA CYS A 179 -0.26 -6.44 -6.41
C CYS A 179 -0.67 -7.92 -6.49
N GLU A 180 0.24 -8.77 -6.95
CA GLU A 180 0.01 -10.21 -6.96
C GLU A 180 0.37 -10.82 -5.60
N GLY A 181 -0.65 -11.47 -5.02
CA GLY A 181 -0.45 -12.40 -3.93
C GLY A 181 0.34 -11.83 -2.76
N TYR A 182 -0.29 -11.03 -1.91
CA TYR A 182 0.27 -10.74 -0.60
C TYR A 182 0.46 -12.04 0.17
N GLY A 183 1.50 -12.76 -0.19
CA GLY A 183 2.06 -13.86 0.55
C GLY A 183 3.18 -13.31 1.41
N MET A 184 3.17 -13.68 2.67
CA MET A 184 4.14 -13.27 3.67
C MET A 184 5.54 -13.25 3.10
N THR A 185 6.11 -12.06 2.92
CA THR A 185 7.54 -11.92 2.61
C THR A 185 8.31 -12.66 3.69
N SER A 186 9.20 -13.54 3.30
CA SER A 186 9.96 -14.36 4.24
C SER A 186 10.80 -13.49 5.15
N SER A 187 10.65 -13.68 6.45
CA SER A 187 11.44 -12.98 7.47
C SER A 187 12.36 -13.94 8.20
N THR A 188 13.51 -13.43 8.68
CA THR A 188 14.44 -14.20 9.52
C THR A 188 13.89 -14.49 10.92
N VAL A 189 12.85 -13.77 11.34
CA VAL A 189 12.20 -13.94 12.64
C VAL A 189 10.70 -13.79 12.51
N TYR A 190 9.95 -14.46 13.35
CA TYR A 190 8.52 -14.21 13.54
C TYR A 190 8.11 -14.49 15.00
N LEU A 191 6.96 -13.96 15.37
CA LEU A 191 6.31 -14.22 16.67
C LEU A 191 5.15 -15.17 16.48
N ASP A 192 5.14 -16.27 17.23
CA ASP A 192 3.95 -17.15 17.29
C ASP A 192 2.88 -16.63 18.26
N GLU A 193 1.78 -17.34 18.34
CA GLU A 193 0.67 -17.00 19.21
C GLU A 193 1.02 -17.02 20.70
N SER A 194 2.05 -17.76 21.09
CA SER A 194 2.55 -17.82 22.47
C SER A 194 3.59 -16.74 22.79
N PHE A 195 3.86 -15.81 21.90
CA PHE A 195 4.92 -14.80 21.98
C PHE A 195 6.35 -15.36 21.94
N LYS A 196 6.53 -16.59 21.44
CA LYS A 196 7.88 -17.12 21.18
C LYS A 196 8.43 -16.53 19.89
N VAL A 197 9.73 -16.23 19.94
CA VAL A 197 10.50 -15.77 18.78
C VAL A 197 11.04 -16.99 18.07
N HIS A 198 10.67 -17.14 16.80
CA HIS A 198 11.23 -18.15 15.92
C HIS A 198 12.21 -17.48 14.97
N LYS A 199 13.36 -18.14 14.74
CA LYS A 199 14.38 -17.69 13.78
C LYS A 199 14.39 -18.66 12.60
N LYS A 200 14.32 -18.13 11.38
CA LYS A 200 14.46 -18.94 10.17
C LYS A 200 15.94 -19.37 10.06
N GLY A 201 16.21 -20.68 10.02
CA GLY A 201 17.57 -21.24 9.97
C GLY A 201 17.92 -22.16 11.13
N GLY A 202 17.09 -22.26 12.18
CA GLY A 202 17.14 -23.36 13.12
C GLY A 202 16.15 -24.45 12.67
N THR A 203 16.61 -25.67 12.48
CA THR A 203 15.73 -26.84 12.34
C THR A 203 14.74 -26.81 13.50
N PRO A 204 13.42 -26.88 13.28
CA PRO A 204 12.50 -27.06 14.40
C PRO A 204 12.86 -28.34 15.14
N PRO A 205 12.73 -28.37 16.44
CA PRO A 205 12.92 -29.58 17.23
C PRO A 205 11.95 -30.68 16.83
#